data_fa49bf64f7262a4fa99bd046c5a2bced
#
_entry.id   fa49bf64f7262a4fa99bd046c5a2bced
#
_cell.length_a   1.000
_cell.length_b   1.000
_cell.length_c   1.000
_cell.angle_alpha   90.00
_cell.angle_beta   90.00
_cell.angle_gamma   90.00
#
_symmetry.space_group_name_H-M   'P 1'
#
loop_
_entity.id
_entity.type
_entity.pdbx_description
1 polymer ?
#
loop_
_entity_poly.entity_id
_entity_poly.type
_entity_poly.pdbx_seq_one_letter_code
_entity_poly.pdbx_strand_id
1 'polypeptide(L)'
;MKFKLAFQGLLAALLMGGAFAPAWAAAPNTPAAGVTMGSVAMDIPVEMIKRMSALTNHLALATNLNVRFRPSPNLGSAVDDLGAGQTQIAYLTPVAYINARKKYGVIPLVAPTVDGRPHFSLVIGVKAGSGINSPAELKGKRFAFGDEKALLQRAAVESMALKTADFSSFAYLKHYDNIAKAVLAGDFDGGILKDSIADEFKGRGITVIGSTPPLPSYIFAVHPGMPEAVRNQLRDALLALNKSTLERAATLEAFDKGYDGFVVVDDAAYDSVRTLIQPFQK
;
A
#
# COMPACT_ATOMS: atom_id res chain seq x y z
N MET A 1 40.40 78.76 7.79
CA MET A 1 41.16 77.72 7.09
C MET A 1 40.90 76.42 7.81
N LYS A 2 40.11 75.51 7.19
CA LYS A 2 40.13 74.06 7.36
C LYS A 2 38.89 73.46 6.66
N PHE A 3 39.12 72.75 5.57
CA PHE A 3 38.18 72.02 4.77
C PHE A 3 37.60 70.84 5.53
N LYS A 4 36.30 70.66 5.47
CA LYS A 4 35.60 69.35 5.83
C LYS A 4 35.10 68.71 4.56
N LEU A 5 35.69 67.64 4.18
CA LEU A 5 35.12 66.69 3.21
C LEU A 5 34.13 65.77 3.94
N ALA A 6 32.90 65.73 3.47
CA ALA A 6 31.89 64.81 3.84
C ALA A 6 31.92 63.63 2.84
N PHE A 7 32.09 62.41 3.35
CA PHE A 7 31.97 61.17 2.56
C PHE A 7 30.61 60.54 2.88
N GLN A 8 29.72 60.56 1.92
CA GLN A 8 28.45 59.83 2.00
C GLN A 8 28.70 58.43 1.49
N GLY A 9 28.66 57.42 2.39
CA GLY A 9 28.67 56.00 2.07
C GLY A 9 27.26 55.53 1.81
N LEU A 10 26.98 55.12 0.57
CA LEU A 10 25.74 54.51 0.12
C LEU A 10 25.80 53.02 0.47
N LEU A 11 25.01 52.58 1.47
CA LEU A 11 24.91 51.16 1.87
C LEU A 11 23.80 50.52 1.02
N ALA A 12 24.17 49.84 -0.07
CA ALA A 12 23.28 49.01 -0.86
C ALA A 12 23.11 47.62 -0.19
N ALA A 13 21.97 47.39 0.46
CA ALA A 13 21.61 46.07 0.99
C ALA A 13 21.18 45.16 -0.16
N LEU A 14 22.05 44.26 -0.57
CA LEU A 14 21.71 43.15 -1.46
C LEU A 14 20.89 42.10 -0.67
N LEU A 15 19.58 42.10 -0.87
CA LEU A 15 18.71 41.00 -0.45
C LEU A 15 18.95 39.82 -1.42
N MET A 16 19.85 38.91 -1.06
CA MET A 16 19.95 37.60 -1.71
C MET A 16 18.78 36.72 -1.22
N GLY A 17 17.67 36.77 -1.98
CA GLY A 17 16.63 35.77 -1.89
C GLY A 17 17.17 34.43 -2.43
N GLY A 18 17.71 33.59 -1.57
CA GLY A 18 18.08 32.24 -1.89
C GLY A 18 16.82 31.43 -2.19
N ALA A 19 16.49 31.25 -3.47
CA ALA A 19 15.53 30.24 -3.88
C ALA A 19 16.12 28.86 -3.51
N PHE A 20 15.60 28.26 -2.47
CA PHE A 20 15.82 26.83 -2.19
C PHE A 20 15.17 26.06 -3.35
N ALA A 21 15.94 25.76 -4.40
CA ALA A 21 15.56 24.76 -5.36
C ALA A 21 15.52 23.40 -4.63
N PRO A 22 14.45 22.62 -4.75
CA PRO A 22 14.41 21.29 -4.15
C PRO A 22 15.61 20.49 -4.69
N ALA A 23 16.27 19.71 -3.83
CA ALA A 23 17.45 18.89 -4.12
C ALA A 23 17.24 17.83 -5.24
N TRP A 24 16.17 17.93 -5.95
CA TRP A 24 15.73 17.11 -7.07
C TRP A 24 16.12 17.66 -8.46
N ALA A 25 16.55 18.91 -8.56
CA ALA A 25 17.01 19.48 -9.82
C ALA A 25 18.44 19.02 -10.10
N ALA A 26 18.60 17.81 -10.65
CA ALA A 26 19.91 17.25 -11.03
C ALA A 26 20.46 17.96 -12.25
N ALA A 27 21.68 18.51 -12.12
CA ALA A 27 22.53 18.88 -13.23
C ALA A 27 23.00 17.59 -13.99
N PRO A 28 23.35 17.67 -15.29
CA PRO A 28 23.57 16.52 -16.17
C PRO A 28 24.78 15.62 -15.85
N ASN A 29 25.43 15.74 -14.69
CA ASN A 29 26.49 14.84 -14.21
C ASN A 29 26.41 14.53 -12.73
N THR A 30 25.22 14.65 -12.10
CA THR A 30 25.02 14.25 -10.71
C THR A 30 24.78 12.73 -10.65
N PRO A 31 25.31 12.00 -9.62
CA PRO A 31 24.97 10.59 -9.42
C PRO A 31 23.46 10.43 -9.41
N ALA A 32 22.95 9.39 -10.10
CA ALA A 32 21.53 9.14 -10.26
C ALA A 32 20.77 9.41 -8.97
N ALA A 33 19.78 10.30 -9.04
CA ALA A 33 19.00 10.70 -7.87
C ALA A 33 18.45 9.43 -7.19
N GLY A 34 18.71 9.30 -5.88
CA GLY A 34 18.29 8.13 -5.11
C GLY A 34 16.76 8.13 -5.01
N VAL A 35 16.13 7.01 -5.35
CA VAL A 35 14.71 6.77 -5.14
C VAL A 35 14.55 5.88 -3.91
N THR A 36 13.92 6.40 -2.88
CA THR A 36 13.56 5.60 -1.70
C THR A 36 12.14 5.07 -1.87
N MET A 37 12.00 3.75 -1.83
CA MET A 37 10.72 3.06 -1.86
C MET A 37 10.26 2.80 -0.43
N GLY A 38 9.05 3.24 -0.10
CA GLY A 38 8.35 2.90 1.14
C GLY A 38 7.33 1.77 0.93
N SER A 39 6.83 1.25 2.03
CA SER A 39 5.69 0.32 2.03
C SER A 39 4.94 0.41 3.35
N VAL A 40 3.63 0.18 3.32
CA VAL A 40 2.89 -0.14 4.54
C VAL A 40 3.45 -1.41 5.19
N ALA A 41 3.38 -1.48 6.51
CA ALA A 41 3.81 -2.66 7.25
C ALA A 41 2.83 -3.82 6.99
N MET A 42 3.23 -4.77 6.16
CA MET A 42 2.45 -5.98 5.84
C MET A 42 3.00 -7.22 6.54
N ASP A 43 4.24 -7.13 7.06
CA ASP A 43 4.96 -8.21 7.70
C ASP A 43 5.99 -7.64 8.68
N ILE A 44 6.73 -8.50 9.37
CA ILE A 44 7.86 -8.07 10.19
C ILE A 44 8.95 -7.43 9.31
N PRO A 45 9.75 -6.46 9.84
CA PRO A 45 10.69 -5.69 9.05
C PRO A 45 11.67 -6.53 8.21
N VAL A 46 12.16 -7.65 8.74
CA VAL A 46 13.09 -8.53 8.03
C VAL A 46 12.45 -9.14 6.78
N GLU A 47 11.21 -9.64 6.89
CA GLU A 47 10.49 -10.18 5.74
C GLU A 47 10.12 -9.10 4.74
N MET A 48 9.78 -7.89 5.21
CA MET A 48 9.54 -6.75 4.33
C MET A 48 10.79 -6.37 3.53
N ILE A 49 11.96 -6.32 4.17
CA ILE A 49 13.24 -6.06 3.48
C ILE A 49 13.49 -7.14 2.42
N LYS A 50 13.30 -8.41 2.75
CA LYS A 50 13.50 -9.53 1.83
C LYS A 50 12.60 -9.43 0.60
N ARG A 51 11.30 -9.22 0.80
CA ARG A 51 10.31 -9.06 -0.28
C ARG A 51 10.63 -7.87 -1.18
N MET A 52 10.91 -6.72 -0.58
CA MET A 52 11.15 -5.48 -1.32
C MET A 52 12.52 -5.42 -1.99
N SER A 53 13.53 -6.15 -1.49
CA SER A 53 14.88 -6.16 -2.08
C SER A 53 14.87 -6.68 -3.52
N ALA A 54 14.14 -7.74 -3.83
CA ALA A 54 14.03 -8.26 -5.19
C ALA A 54 13.45 -7.21 -6.14
N LEU A 55 12.39 -6.52 -5.70
CA LEU A 55 11.73 -5.48 -6.50
C LEU A 55 12.60 -4.23 -6.67
N THR A 56 13.24 -3.74 -5.60
CA THR A 56 14.12 -2.56 -5.69
C THR A 56 15.36 -2.84 -6.55
N ASN A 57 15.91 -4.05 -6.49
CA ASN A 57 17.00 -4.46 -7.37
C ASN A 57 16.56 -4.49 -8.84
N HIS A 58 15.39 -5.05 -9.14
CA HIS A 58 14.82 -5.02 -10.47
C HIS A 58 14.65 -3.58 -10.99
N LEU A 59 14.05 -2.71 -10.18
CA LEU A 59 13.87 -1.31 -10.55
C LEU A 59 15.19 -0.59 -10.76
N ALA A 60 16.20 -0.82 -9.89
CA ALA A 60 17.51 -0.21 -10.05
C ALA A 60 18.20 -0.62 -11.36
N LEU A 61 18.14 -1.89 -11.71
CA LEU A 61 18.71 -2.41 -12.96
C LEU A 61 17.96 -1.89 -14.20
N ALA A 62 16.61 -1.90 -14.16
CA ALA A 62 15.79 -1.50 -15.31
C ALA A 62 15.83 0.01 -15.59
N THR A 63 16.04 0.84 -14.56
CA THR A 63 15.97 2.31 -14.67
C THR A 63 17.32 3.01 -14.57
N ASN A 64 18.37 2.29 -14.19
CA ASN A 64 19.68 2.86 -13.80
C ASN A 64 19.59 3.92 -12.68
N LEU A 65 18.56 3.84 -11.82
CA LEU A 65 18.37 4.67 -10.63
C LEU A 65 18.92 3.96 -9.39
N ASN A 66 19.35 4.72 -8.38
CA ASN A 66 19.68 4.13 -7.07
C ASN A 66 18.40 3.92 -6.26
N VAL A 67 17.74 2.78 -6.42
CA VAL A 67 16.48 2.45 -5.72
C VAL A 67 16.78 1.71 -4.42
N ARG A 68 16.28 2.23 -3.29
CA ARG A 68 16.47 1.63 -1.96
C ARG A 68 15.13 1.45 -1.26
N PHE A 69 14.99 0.38 -0.47
CA PHE A 69 13.82 0.17 0.36
C PHE A 69 14.01 0.75 1.76
N ARG A 70 12.97 1.42 2.26
CA ARG A 70 12.85 1.91 3.64
C ARG A 70 11.54 1.38 4.23
N PRO A 71 11.59 0.45 5.22
CA PRO A 71 10.38 -0.04 5.87
C PRO A 71 9.74 1.07 6.70
N SER A 72 8.42 1.17 6.66
CA SER A 72 7.65 2.05 7.55
C SER A 72 7.11 1.25 8.74
N PRO A 73 7.13 1.81 9.95
CA PRO A 73 6.72 1.09 11.16
C PRO A 73 5.20 0.82 11.23
N ASN A 74 4.39 1.59 10.51
CA ASN A 74 2.93 1.44 10.47
C ASN A 74 2.32 2.10 9.22
N LEU A 75 1.01 1.91 9.03
CA LEU A 75 0.26 2.46 7.89
C LEU A 75 0.34 3.99 7.78
N GLY A 76 0.22 4.70 8.91
CA GLY A 76 0.26 6.16 8.93
C GLY A 76 1.63 6.70 8.53
N SER A 77 2.69 6.10 9.04
CA SER A 77 4.07 6.50 8.70
C SER A 77 4.36 6.36 7.21
N ALA A 78 3.87 5.30 6.54
CA ALA A 78 4.06 5.14 5.09
C ALA A 78 3.38 6.25 4.29
N VAL A 79 2.19 6.68 4.72
CA VAL A 79 1.45 7.80 4.11
C VAL A 79 2.20 9.11 4.29
N ASP A 80 2.65 9.39 5.51
CA ASP A 80 3.33 10.63 5.85
C ASP A 80 4.74 10.72 5.25
N ASP A 81 5.49 9.61 5.25
CA ASP A 81 6.81 9.53 4.61
C ASP A 81 6.73 9.81 3.09
N LEU A 82 5.70 9.26 2.41
CA LEU A 82 5.47 9.53 1.00
C LEU A 82 5.07 11.00 0.77
N GLY A 83 4.15 11.53 1.59
CA GLY A 83 3.68 12.90 1.46
C GLY A 83 4.75 13.95 1.77
N ALA A 84 5.66 13.66 2.69
CA ALA A 84 6.80 14.53 3.04
C ALA A 84 8.01 14.35 2.10
N GLY A 85 7.95 13.46 1.11
CA GLY A 85 9.05 13.17 0.19
C GLY A 85 10.21 12.41 0.82
N GLN A 86 10.04 11.82 1.99
CA GLN A 86 11.06 10.94 2.60
C GLN A 86 11.14 9.60 1.86
N THR A 87 10.04 9.19 1.25
CA THR A 87 9.99 8.17 0.21
C THR A 87 9.43 8.79 -1.06
N GLN A 88 9.93 8.41 -2.23
CA GLN A 88 9.53 8.95 -3.52
C GLN A 88 8.46 8.08 -4.19
N ILE A 89 8.45 6.80 -3.89
CA ILE A 89 7.46 5.81 -4.30
C ILE A 89 7.09 4.97 -3.09
N ALA A 90 5.82 4.55 -2.96
CA ALA A 90 5.40 3.67 -1.89
C ALA A 90 4.36 2.66 -2.34
N TYR A 91 4.44 1.45 -1.76
CA TYR A 91 3.44 0.41 -1.90
C TYR A 91 2.42 0.53 -0.78
N LEU A 92 1.18 0.83 -1.14
CA LEU A 92 0.12 1.24 -0.23
C LEU A 92 -1.10 0.32 -0.34
N THR A 93 -1.80 0.14 0.78
CA THR A 93 -3.17 -0.40 0.75
C THR A 93 -4.12 0.59 0.09
N PRO A 94 -5.29 0.18 -0.42
CA PRO A 94 -6.28 1.10 -0.99
C PRO A 94 -6.63 2.27 -0.06
N VAL A 95 -6.84 2.01 1.23
CA VAL A 95 -7.17 3.06 2.21
C VAL A 95 -5.98 3.99 2.46
N ALA A 96 -4.77 3.45 2.58
CA ALA A 96 -3.57 4.27 2.75
C ALA A 96 -3.34 5.18 1.53
N TYR A 97 -3.56 4.67 0.32
CA TYR A 97 -3.51 5.47 -0.90
C TYR A 97 -4.54 6.60 -0.91
N ILE A 98 -5.81 6.30 -0.60
CA ILE A 98 -6.89 7.31 -0.54
C ILE A 98 -6.52 8.43 0.44
N ASN A 99 -5.99 8.07 1.62
CA ASN A 99 -5.55 9.04 2.63
C ASN A 99 -4.35 9.86 2.14
N ALA A 100 -3.35 9.22 1.53
CA ALA A 100 -2.19 9.90 0.97
C ALA A 100 -2.58 10.84 -0.19
N ARG A 101 -3.50 10.40 -1.06
CA ARG A 101 -4.04 11.21 -2.16
C ARG A 101 -4.77 12.44 -1.64
N LYS A 102 -5.67 12.26 -0.66
CA LYS A 102 -6.44 13.35 -0.06
C LYS A 102 -5.55 14.37 0.65
N LYS A 103 -4.54 13.89 1.41
CA LYS A 103 -3.71 14.75 2.25
C LYS A 103 -2.56 15.42 1.49
N TYR A 104 -1.96 14.71 0.54
CA TYR A 104 -0.69 15.11 -0.07
C TYR A 104 -0.71 15.14 -1.60
N GLY A 105 -1.81 14.74 -2.25
CA GLY A 105 -1.90 14.75 -3.71
C GLY A 105 -1.03 13.71 -4.42
N VAL A 106 -0.65 12.61 -3.75
CA VAL A 106 0.18 11.55 -4.35
C VAL A 106 -0.43 11.03 -5.66
N ILE A 107 0.43 10.59 -6.58
CA ILE A 107 0.02 10.18 -7.93
C ILE A 107 -0.02 8.66 -7.99
N PRO A 108 -1.13 8.04 -8.46
CA PRO A 108 -1.20 6.60 -8.70
C PRO A 108 -0.25 6.22 -9.84
N LEU A 109 0.36 5.04 -9.75
CA LEU A 109 1.29 4.58 -10.76
C LEU A 109 0.84 3.26 -11.38
N VAL A 110 0.92 2.16 -10.64
CA VAL A 110 0.51 0.82 -11.07
C VAL A 110 -0.04 0.03 -9.89
N ALA A 111 -0.89 -0.94 -10.18
CA ALA A 111 -1.36 -1.95 -9.23
C ALA A 111 -0.90 -3.34 -9.66
N PRO A 112 -0.55 -4.23 -8.72
CA PRO A 112 -0.27 -5.63 -9.03
C PRO A 112 -1.54 -6.36 -9.44
N THR A 113 -1.36 -7.41 -10.25
CA THR A 113 -2.43 -8.27 -10.74
C THR A 113 -2.34 -9.67 -10.18
N VAL A 114 -3.51 -10.30 -10.03
CA VAL A 114 -3.70 -11.73 -9.79
C VAL A 114 -4.61 -12.25 -10.90
N ASP A 115 -4.18 -13.23 -11.66
CA ASP A 115 -4.87 -13.70 -12.87
C ASP A 115 -5.19 -12.55 -13.84
N GLY A 116 -4.22 -11.65 -14.04
CA GLY A 116 -4.32 -10.47 -14.90
C GLY A 116 -5.26 -9.37 -14.39
N ARG A 117 -5.83 -9.48 -13.19
CA ARG A 117 -6.81 -8.52 -12.63
C ARG A 117 -6.24 -7.75 -11.45
N PRO A 118 -6.35 -6.42 -11.41
CA PRO A 118 -5.89 -5.59 -10.29
C PRO A 118 -6.95 -5.48 -9.18
N HIS A 119 -7.54 -6.61 -8.79
CA HIS A 119 -8.63 -6.66 -7.81
C HIS A 119 -8.40 -7.80 -6.83
N PHE A 120 -8.99 -7.66 -5.64
CA PHE A 120 -9.18 -8.73 -4.67
C PHE A 120 -10.55 -8.58 -4.03
N SER A 121 -11.02 -9.61 -3.34
CA SER A 121 -12.22 -9.52 -2.51
C SER A 121 -11.88 -9.81 -1.05
N LEU A 122 -12.61 -9.16 -0.15
CA LEU A 122 -12.62 -9.57 1.25
C LEU A 122 -13.80 -10.52 1.44
N VAL A 123 -13.51 -11.67 2.02
CA VAL A 123 -14.47 -12.75 2.20
C VAL A 123 -14.59 -13.14 3.67
N ILE A 124 -15.75 -13.62 4.07
CA ILE A 124 -15.93 -14.23 5.38
C ILE A 124 -15.73 -15.74 5.24
N GLY A 125 -14.69 -16.24 5.93
CA GLY A 125 -14.37 -17.65 6.02
C GLY A 125 -14.84 -18.25 7.33
N VAL A 126 -15.40 -19.47 7.24
CA VAL A 126 -15.80 -20.31 8.38
C VAL A 126 -15.21 -21.70 8.21
N LYS A 127 -15.19 -22.51 9.28
CA LYS A 127 -14.77 -23.92 9.20
C LYS A 127 -15.82 -24.72 8.42
N ALA A 128 -15.39 -25.52 7.46
CA ALA A 128 -16.26 -26.44 6.74
C ALA A 128 -16.98 -27.39 7.71
N GLY A 129 -18.27 -27.58 7.47
CA GLY A 129 -19.09 -28.41 8.37
C GLY A 129 -19.48 -27.75 9.70
N SER A 130 -19.20 -26.46 9.89
CA SER A 130 -19.59 -25.72 11.10
C SER A 130 -21.10 -25.50 11.25
N GLY A 131 -21.87 -25.71 10.17
CA GLY A 131 -23.29 -25.39 10.12
C GLY A 131 -23.60 -23.92 9.89
N ILE A 132 -22.59 -23.06 9.72
CA ILE A 132 -22.73 -21.63 9.43
C ILE A 132 -22.64 -21.44 7.90
N ASN A 133 -23.72 -20.98 7.27
CA ASN A 133 -23.85 -20.92 5.82
C ASN A 133 -24.06 -19.50 5.28
N SER A 134 -24.27 -18.54 6.17
CA SER A 134 -24.47 -17.14 5.80
C SER A 134 -23.81 -16.18 6.80
N PRO A 135 -23.47 -14.96 6.40
CA PRO A 135 -22.94 -13.96 7.33
C PRO A 135 -23.87 -13.70 8.52
N ALA A 136 -25.18 -13.69 8.31
CA ALA A 136 -26.16 -13.43 9.37
C ALA A 136 -26.09 -14.44 10.54
N GLU A 137 -25.67 -15.67 10.28
CA GLU A 137 -25.54 -16.73 11.30
C GLU A 137 -24.29 -16.54 12.21
N LEU A 138 -23.44 -15.57 11.89
CA LEU A 138 -22.30 -15.18 12.75
C LEU A 138 -22.71 -14.21 13.89
N LYS A 139 -23.96 -13.74 13.94
CA LYS A 139 -24.44 -12.98 15.09
C LYS A 139 -24.37 -13.82 16.37
N GLY A 140 -23.81 -13.23 17.43
CA GLY A 140 -23.55 -13.95 18.69
C GLY A 140 -22.39 -14.93 18.65
N LYS A 141 -21.61 -15.01 17.55
CA LYS A 141 -20.46 -15.89 17.39
C LYS A 141 -19.15 -15.14 17.63
N ARG A 142 -18.05 -15.87 17.73
CA ARG A 142 -16.68 -15.34 17.85
C ARG A 142 -16.13 -15.01 16.46
N PHE A 143 -15.54 -13.82 16.26
CA PHE A 143 -15.07 -13.40 14.96
C PHE A 143 -13.63 -12.88 14.99
N ALA A 144 -12.83 -13.21 13.97
CA ALA A 144 -11.45 -12.77 13.84
C ALA A 144 -11.29 -11.71 12.74
N PHE A 145 -10.62 -10.61 13.11
CA PHE A 145 -10.15 -9.55 12.21
C PHE A 145 -8.62 -9.62 12.06
N GLY A 146 -8.06 -8.94 11.06
CA GLY A 146 -6.62 -8.83 10.88
C GLY A 146 -6.01 -7.76 11.77
N ASP A 147 -5.94 -6.53 11.29
CA ASP A 147 -5.37 -5.40 12.02
C ASP A 147 -6.49 -4.46 12.52
N GLU A 148 -6.36 -3.99 13.76
CA GLU A 148 -7.31 -3.05 14.36
C GLU A 148 -7.48 -1.76 13.54
N LYS A 149 -6.39 -1.31 12.89
CA LYS A 149 -6.36 -0.12 12.03
C LYS A 149 -6.80 -0.39 10.60
N ALA A 150 -7.06 -1.66 10.23
CA ALA A 150 -7.52 -2.05 8.91
C ALA A 150 -9.00 -1.71 8.70
N LEU A 151 -9.29 -0.42 8.53
CA LEU A 151 -10.64 0.13 8.33
C LEU A 151 -11.43 -0.63 7.26
N LEU A 152 -10.77 -1.03 6.17
CA LEU A 152 -11.40 -1.74 5.06
C LEU A 152 -12.02 -3.07 5.48
N GLN A 153 -11.41 -3.79 6.43
CA GLN A 153 -11.96 -5.07 6.91
C GLN A 153 -13.27 -4.87 7.66
N ARG A 154 -13.34 -3.86 8.54
CA ARG A 154 -14.59 -3.53 9.25
C ARG A 154 -15.68 -3.08 8.27
N ALA A 155 -15.33 -2.20 7.33
CA ALA A 155 -16.25 -1.74 6.30
C ALA A 155 -16.76 -2.89 5.41
N ALA A 156 -15.90 -3.85 5.08
CA ALA A 156 -16.28 -5.05 4.33
C ALA A 156 -17.29 -5.91 5.12
N VAL A 157 -17.03 -6.16 6.41
CA VAL A 157 -17.95 -6.92 7.27
C VAL A 157 -19.29 -6.21 7.39
N GLU A 158 -19.31 -4.88 7.56
CA GLU A 158 -20.55 -4.10 7.62
C GLU A 158 -21.30 -4.10 6.28
N SER A 159 -20.62 -4.13 5.15
CA SER A 159 -21.27 -4.26 3.83
C SER A 159 -21.97 -5.62 3.64
N MET A 160 -21.60 -6.62 4.44
CA MET A 160 -22.25 -7.94 4.51
C MET A 160 -23.29 -8.04 5.65
N ALA A 161 -23.81 -6.88 6.09
CA ALA A 161 -24.86 -6.73 7.12
C ALA A 161 -24.47 -7.28 8.52
N LEU A 162 -23.19 -7.26 8.86
CA LEU A 162 -22.67 -7.58 10.19
C LEU A 162 -21.97 -6.36 10.80
N LYS A 163 -22.24 -6.07 12.07
CA LYS A 163 -21.50 -5.06 12.83
C LYS A 163 -20.60 -5.70 13.86
N THR A 164 -19.54 -5.01 14.26
CA THR A 164 -18.65 -5.49 15.33
C THR A 164 -19.42 -5.83 16.62
N ALA A 165 -20.48 -5.06 16.93
CA ALA A 165 -21.35 -5.30 18.09
C ALA A 165 -22.24 -6.55 17.96
N ASP A 166 -22.39 -7.13 16.78
CA ASP A 166 -23.18 -8.36 16.58
C ASP A 166 -22.42 -9.62 17.05
N PHE A 167 -21.10 -9.55 17.24
CA PHE A 167 -20.30 -10.69 17.68
C PHE A 167 -20.30 -10.83 19.20
N SER A 168 -20.31 -12.07 19.70
CA SER A 168 -20.15 -12.34 21.13
C SER A 168 -18.77 -11.94 21.65
N SER A 169 -17.76 -12.10 20.81
CA SER A 169 -16.40 -11.59 21.00
C SER A 169 -15.67 -11.50 19.66
N PHE A 170 -14.66 -10.66 19.62
CA PHE A 170 -13.76 -10.60 18.44
C PHE A 170 -12.32 -10.31 18.88
N ALA A 171 -11.36 -10.64 18.00
CA ALA A 171 -9.96 -10.34 18.20
C ALA A 171 -9.28 -9.93 16.89
N TYR A 172 -8.13 -9.26 17.05
CA TYR A 172 -7.27 -8.86 15.93
C TYR A 172 -6.04 -9.76 15.88
N LEU A 173 -5.89 -10.53 14.80
CA LEU A 173 -4.84 -11.55 14.64
C LEU A 173 -3.71 -11.14 13.68
N LYS A 174 -3.72 -9.89 13.24
CA LYS A 174 -2.77 -9.21 12.35
C LYS A 174 -2.79 -9.71 10.90
N HIS A 175 -2.50 -11.00 10.66
CA HIS A 175 -2.34 -11.57 9.32
C HIS A 175 -3.52 -12.50 8.97
N TYR A 176 -3.92 -12.53 7.70
CA TYR A 176 -5.02 -13.37 7.23
C TYR A 176 -4.77 -14.86 7.46
N ASP A 177 -3.52 -15.32 7.33
CA ASP A 177 -3.13 -16.70 7.63
C ASP A 177 -3.46 -17.09 9.07
N ASN A 178 -3.21 -16.17 10.03
CA ASN A 178 -3.52 -16.42 11.43
C ASN A 178 -5.03 -16.55 11.65
N ILE A 179 -5.82 -15.72 10.93
CA ILE A 179 -7.28 -15.81 10.96
C ILE A 179 -7.73 -17.17 10.44
N ALA A 180 -7.24 -17.59 9.26
CA ALA A 180 -7.61 -18.89 8.69
C ALA A 180 -7.26 -20.04 9.63
N LYS A 181 -6.05 -20.04 10.21
CA LYS A 181 -5.61 -21.06 11.19
C LYS A 181 -6.46 -21.07 12.45
N ALA A 182 -6.80 -19.90 13.00
CA ALA A 182 -7.61 -19.79 14.21
C ALA A 182 -9.07 -20.25 13.98
N VAL A 183 -9.64 -19.99 12.80
CA VAL A 183 -10.95 -20.51 12.40
C VAL A 183 -10.91 -22.04 12.25
N LEU A 184 -9.87 -22.57 11.61
CA LEU A 184 -9.71 -24.03 11.49
C LEU A 184 -9.52 -24.74 12.85
N ALA A 185 -8.78 -24.11 13.76
CA ALA A 185 -8.59 -24.62 15.13
C ALA A 185 -9.88 -24.56 15.96
N GLY A 186 -10.88 -23.74 15.56
CA GLY A 186 -12.12 -23.53 16.30
C GLY A 186 -12.00 -22.46 17.40
N ASP A 187 -10.93 -21.66 17.41
CA ASP A 187 -10.78 -20.52 18.33
C ASP A 187 -11.78 -19.43 18.00
N PHE A 188 -12.13 -19.29 16.71
CA PHE A 188 -13.15 -18.38 16.17
C PHE A 188 -14.10 -19.15 15.26
N ASP A 189 -15.35 -18.69 15.23
CA ASP A 189 -16.42 -19.31 14.44
C ASP A 189 -16.39 -18.79 12.99
N GLY A 190 -15.83 -17.60 12.76
CA GLY A 190 -15.58 -17.03 11.45
C GLY A 190 -14.53 -15.93 11.49
N GLY A 191 -14.06 -15.50 10.32
CA GLY A 191 -13.11 -14.41 10.21
C GLY A 191 -13.07 -13.79 8.83
N ILE A 192 -12.58 -12.55 8.75
CA ILE A 192 -12.39 -11.84 7.49
C ILE A 192 -11.07 -12.26 6.85
N LEU A 193 -11.11 -12.67 5.59
CA LEU A 193 -9.96 -13.13 4.82
C LEU A 193 -9.86 -12.35 3.50
N LYS A 194 -8.68 -12.33 2.91
CA LYS A 194 -8.51 -12.03 1.49
C LYS A 194 -8.89 -13.29 0.70
N ASP A 195 -9.52 -13.12 -0.45
CA ASP A 195 -9.94 -14.22 -1.34
C ASP A 195 -8.81 -15.20 -1.64
N SER A 196 -7.61 -14.71 -1.99
CA SER A 196 -6.43 -15.57 -2.25
C SER A 196 -6.04 -16.47 -1.07
N ILE A 197 -6.18 -15.97 0.16
CA ILE A 197 -5.93 -16.78 1.38
C ILE A 197 -7.05 -17.77 1.60
N ALA A 198 -8.31 -17.38 1.39
CA ALA A 198 -9.43 -18.30 1.50
C ALA A 198 -9.31 -19.45 0.50
N ASP A 199 -8.86 -19.19 -0.73
CA ASP A 199 -8.61 -20.20 -1.76
C ASP A 199 -7.45 -21.14 -1.36
N GLU A 200 -6.37 -20.64 -0.79
CA GLU A 200 -5.27 -21.46 -0.27
C GLU A 200 -5.75 -22.42 0.83
N PHE A 201 -6.65 -21.97 1.70
CA PHE A 201 -7.16 -22.75 2.81
C PHE A 201 -8.43 -23.56 2.50
N LYS A 202 -9.02 -23.41 1.31
CA LYS A 202 -10.22 -24.14 0.88
C LYS A 202 -10.05 -25.65 1.01
N GLY A 203 -8.96 -26.19 0.49
CA GLY A 203 -8.62 -27.63 0.61
C GLY A 203 -8.27 -28.08 2.04
N ARG A 204 -8.08 -27.14 2.96
CA ARG A 204 -7.79 -27.40 4.38
C ARG A 204 -9.01 -27.26 5.28
N GLY A 205 -10.18 -26.95 4.73
CA GLY A 205 -11.44 -26.90 5.47
C GLY A 205 -11.96 -25.49 5.78
N ILE A 206 -11.55 -24.45 5.05
CA ILE A 206 -12.22 -23.13 5.05
C ILE A 206 -13.31 -23.13 3.98
N THR A 207 -14.49 -22.63 4.35
CA THR A 207 -15.62 -22.36 3.45
C THR A 207 -15.94 -20.87 3.48
N VAL A 208 -16.12 -20.27 2.31
CA VAL A 208 -16.52 -18.86 2.17
C VAL A 208 -18.04 -18.77 2.20
N ILE A 209 -18.58 -17.91 3.07
CA ILE A 209 -20.04 -17.68 3.25
C ILE A 209 -20.49 -16.29 2.88
N GLY A 210 -19.57 -15.36 2.57
CA GLY A 210 -19.85 -14.00 2.15
C GLY A 210 -18.65 -13.36 1.48
N SER A 211 -18.88 -12.45 0.56
CA SER A 211 -17.83 -11.74 -0.20
C SER A 211 -18.23 -10.31 -0.49
N THR A 212 -17.26 -9.41 -0.46
CA THR A 212 -17.44 -8.08 -1.07
C THR A 212 -17.48 -8.20 -2.60
N PRO A 213 -18.02 -7.20 -3.30
CA PRO A 213 -17.65 -6.96 -4.69
C PRO A 213 -16.12 -6.83 -4.83
N PRO A 214 -15.57 -7.00 -6.06
CA PRO A 214 -14.15 -6.79 -6.31
C PRO A 214 -13.70 -5.41 -5.84
N LEU A 215 -12.64 -5.37 -5.03
CA LEU A 215 -11.99 -4.16 -4.52
C LEU A 215 -10.67 -3.95 -5.27
N PRO A 216 -10.25 -2.70 -5.55
CA PRO A 216 -8.98 -2.44 -6.20
C PRO A 216 -7.82 -2.98 -5.37
N SER A 217 -6.82 -3.51 -6.06
CA SER A 217 -5.60 -4.05 -5.45
C SER A 217 -4.80 -2.97 -4.71
N TYR A 218 -3.77 -3.38 -3.99
CA TYR A 218 -2.76 -2.46 -3.47
C TYR A 218 -2.13 -1.69 -4.63
N ILE A 219 -1.42 -0.59 -4.35
CA ILE A 219 -0.94 0.33 -5.37
C ILE A 219 0.47 0.80 -5.09
N PHE A 220 1.27 0.94 -6.13
CA PHE A 220 2.43 1.81 -6.11
C PHE A 220 1.98 3.23 -6.43
N ALA A 221 2.20 4.16 -5.51
CA ALA A 221 1.96 5.58 -5.70
C ALA A 221 3.25 6.36 -5.50
N VAL A 222 3.35 7.52 -6.14
CA VAL A 222 4.54 8.37 -6.10
C VAL A 222 4.26 9.73 -5.51
N HIS A 223 5.29 10.34 -4.93
CA HIS A 223 5.25 11.72 -4.45
C HIS A 223 4.91 12.67 -5.61
N PRO A 224 4.03 13.68 -5.42
CA PRO A 224 3.59 14.57 -6.51
C PRO A 224 4.73 15.38 -7.13
N GLY A 225 5.79 15.65 -6.39
CA GLY A 225 6.99 16.35 -6.90
C GLY A 225 7.98 15.44 -7.66
N MET A 226 7.67 14.15 -7.88
CA MET A 226 8.53 13.29 -8.69
C MET A 226 8.55 13.75 -10.15
N PRO A 227 9.75 13.96 -10.77
CA PRO A 227 9.85 14.30 -12.18
C PRO A 227 9.15 13.27 -13.07
N GLU A 228 8.44 13.75 -14.08
CA GLU A 228 7.64 12.88 -14.96
C GLU A 228 8.50 11.80 -15.64
N ALA A 229 9.70 12.14 -16.08
CA ALA A 229 10.61 11.17 -16.69
C ALA A 229 10.96 10.02 -15.74
N VAL A 230 11.24 10.31 -14.46
CA VAL A 230 11.53 9.29 -13.44
C VAL A 230 10.28 8.45 -13.14
N ARG A 231 9.11 9.10 -13.02
CA ARG A 231 7.83 8.42 -12.84
C ARG A 231 7.54 7.44 -13.96
N ASN A 232 7.75 7.85 -15.20
CA ASN A 232 7.54 7.01 -16.39
C ASN A 232 8.52 5.84 -16.40
N GLN A 233 9.82 6.04 -16.10
CA GLN A 233 10.81 4.97 -16.00
C GLN A 233 10.40 3.92 -14.95
N LEU A 234 9.99 4.33 -13.75
CA LEU A 234 9.55 3.41 -12.69
C LEU A 234 8.28 2.66 -13.08
N ARG A 235 7.31 3.36 -13.70
CA ARG A 235 6.08 2.74 -14.20
C ARG A 235 6.40 1.66 -15.24
N ASP A 236 7.20 2.00 -16.24
CA ASP A 236 7.51 1.10 -17.35
C ASP A 236 8.33 -0.12 -16.89
N ALA A 237 9.22 0.08 -15.91
CA ALA A 237 9.96 -1.01 -15.28
C ALA A 237 9.03 -1.96 -14.47
N LEU A 238 8.04 -1.43 -13.75
CA LEU A 238 7.04 -2.24 -13.06
C LEU A 238 6.13 -2.99 -14.05
N LEU A 239 5.64 -2.32 -15.10
CA LEU A 239 4.82 -2.96 -16.14
C LEU A 239 5.54 -4.06 -16.90
N ALA A 240 6.86 -3.95 -17.08
CA ALA A 240 7.68 -4.97 -17.69
C ALA A 240 7.85 -6.22 -16.81
N LEU A 241 7.56 -6.11 -15.50
CA LEU A 241 7.70 -7.21 -14.56
C LEU A 241 6.47 -8.14 -14.64
N ASN A 242 6.67 -9.31 -15.24
CA ASN A 242 5.66 -10.35 -15.44
C ASN A 242 6.32 -11.73 -15.40
N LYS A 243 5.55 -12.82 -15.56
CA LYS A 243 6.05 -14.19 -15.51
C LYS A 243 6.65 -14.71 -16.82
N SER A 244 6.96 -13.85 -17.79
CA SER A 244 7.47 -14.27 -19.12
C SER A 244 8.90 -14.82 -19.11
N THR A 245 9.71 -14.48 -18.09
CA THR A 245 11.06 -15.01 -17.92
C THR A 245 11.23 -15.53 -16.48
N LEU A 246 12.16 -16.49 -16.28
CA LEU A 246 12.45 -17.04 -14.95
C LEU A 246 12.87 -15.98 -13.94
N GLU A 247 13.68 -15.00 -14.35
CA GLU A 247 14.15 -13.91 -13.50
C GLU A 247 12.99 -13.00 -13.03
N ARG A 248 12.12 -12.61 -13.97
CA ARG A 248 10.96 -11.79 -13.65
C ARG A 248 9.94 -12.53 -12.77
N ALA A 249 9.72 -13.81 -13.07
CA ALA A 249 8.87 -14.67 -12.27
C ALA A 249 9.42 -14.82 -10.84
N ALA A 250 10.72 -15.02 -10.66
CA ALA A 250 11.37 -15.09 -9.37
C ALA A 250 11.27 -13.77 -8.58
N THR A 251 11.39 -12.63 -9.27
CA THR A 251 11.21 -11.30 -8.64
C THR A 251 9.79 -11.10 -8.13
N LEU A 252 8.78 -11.47 -8.95
CA LEU A 252 7.37 -11.40 -8.55
C LEU A 252 7.08 -12.35 -7.38
N GLU A 253 7.56 -13.59 -7.45
CA GLU A 253 7.36 -14.59 -6.40
C GLU A 253 8.00 -14.15 -5.07
N ALA A 254 9.17 -13.52 -5.11
CA ALA A 254 9.83 -12.98 -3.92
C ALA A 254 9.04 -11.80 -3.34
N PHE A 255 8.41 -10.97 -4.17
CA PHE A 255 7.59 -9.86 -3.74
C PHE A 255 6.23 -10.34 -3.19
N ASP A 256 5.48 -11.11 -3.97
CA ASP A 256 4.25 -11.79 -3.55
C ASP A 256 3.92 -12.92 -4.52
N LYS A 257 3.80 -14.15 -4.01
CA LYS A 257 3.58 -15.38 -4.80
C LYS A 257 2.30 -15.34 -5.64
N GLY A 258 1.30 -14.59 -5.19
CA GLY A 258 0.01 -14.46 -5.88
C GLY A 258 0.04 -13.53 -7.08
N TYR A 259 1.06 -12.69 -7.22
CA TYR A 259 1.09 -11.70 -8.29
C TYR A 259 1.67 -12.28 -9.59
N ASP A 260 1.11 -11.84 -10.71
CA ASP A 260 1.52 -12.23 -12.06
C ASP A 260 1.98 -11.06 -12.94
N GLY A 261 1.82 -9.82 -12.49
CA GLY A 261 2.23 -8.62 -13.20
C GLY A 261 1.72 -7.34 -12.57
N PHE A 262 1.74 -6.28 -13.35
CA PHE A 262 1.25 -4.96 -12.97
C PHE A 262 0.47 -4.33 -14.12
N VAL A 263 -0.49 -3.46 -13.77
CA VAL A 263 -1.26 -2.64 -14.72
C VAL A 263 -1.27 -1.19 -14.27
N VAL A 264 -1.40 -0.27 -15.21
CA VAL A 264 -1.65 1.15 -14.90
C VAL A 264 -3.02 1.28 -14.26
N VAL A 265 -3.09 2.09 -13.22
CA VAL A 265 -4.35 2.43 -12.54
C VAL A 265 -4.46 3.93 -12.35
N ASP A 266 -5.68 4.43 -12.33
CA ASP A 266 -6.02 5.81 -12.03
C ASP A 266 -6.65 5.96 -10.64
N ASP A 267 -6.93 7.19 -10.25
CA ASP A 267 -7.52 7.49 -8.95
C ASP A 267 -8.98 7.01 -8.84
N ALA A 268 -9.73 6.98 -9.96
CA ALA A 268 -11.14 6.57 -10.00
C ALA A 268 -11.30 5.07 -9.70
N ALA A 269 -10.29 4.25 -9.98
CA ALA A 269 -10.28 2.83 -9.63
C ALA A 269 -10.54 2.59 -8.12
N TYR A 270 -10.27 3.58 -7.25
CA TYR A 270 -10.42 3.49 -5.79
C TYR A 270 -11.74 4.04 -5.25
N ASP A 271 -12.68 4.48 -6.10
CA ASP A 271 -13.96 5.08 -5.67
C ASP A 271 -14.87 4.09 -4.93
N SER A 272 -14.84 2.81 -5.31
CA SER A 272 -15.56 1.77 -4.57
C SER A 272 -15.11 1.66 -3.11
N VAL A 273 -13.80 1.77 -2.87
CA VAL A 273 -13.25 1.77 -1.51
C VAL A 273 -13.61 3.07 -0.78
N ARG A 274 -13.54 4.24 -1.44
CA ARG A 274 -13.99 5.52 -0.84
C ARG A 274 -15.42 5.44 -0.34
N THR A 275 -16.32 4.92 -1.19
CA THR A 275 -17.72 4.71 -0.83
C THR A 275 -17.87 3.77 0.36
N LEU A 276 -17.16 2.64 0.34
CA LEU A 276 -17.24 1.62 1.38
C LEU A 276 -16.76 2.13 2.75
N ILE A 277 -15.70 2.94 2.79
CA ILE A 277 -15.13 3.45 4.05
C ILE A 277 -15.72 4.77 4.52
N GLN A 278 -16.55 5.45 3.71
CA GLN A 278 -17.14 6.76 4.04
C GLN A 278 -17.82 6.80 5.42
N PRO A 279 -18.63 5.81 5.83
CA PRO A 279 -19.29 5.83 7.14
C PRO A 279 -18.33 5.84 8.34
N PHE A 280 -17.08 5.44 8.13
CA PHE A 280 -16.05 5.30 9.17
C PHE A 280 -15.05 6.45 9.23
N GLN A 281 -15.17 7.43 8.34
CA GLN A 281 -14.25 8.59 8.23
C GLN A 281 -14.78 9.84 8.96
N LYS A 282 -15.53 9.67 10.03
CA LYS A 282 -16.03 10.78 10.86
C LYS A 282 -14.94 11.38 11.73
#